data_424c4f6252268b1891bcf9f4b94e5019
#
_entry.id   424c4f6252268b1891bcf9f4b94e5019
#
_cell.length_a   1.000
_cell.length_b   1.000
_cell.length_c   1.000
_cell.angle_alpha   90.00
_cell.angle_beta   90.00
_cell.angle_gamma   90.00
#
_symmetry.space_group_name_H-M   'P 1'
#
loop_
_entity.id
_entity.type
_entity.pdbx_description
1 polymer ?
#
loop_
_entity_poly.entity_id
_entity_poly.type
_entity_poly.pdbx_seq_one_letter_code
_entity_poly.pdbx_strand_id
1 'polypeptide(L)'
;MPRRVVKNAPYSAGMVTETTQVLADGNRIRRTTTARIFRDSEGRVRNEQSLAGLDALAPHANLQQVVFINDPVAGVNYALNVSEKTATKSTWARGGRGASQQPMPDRGAAPRRGDAPNGPPPPGGRFGRGPDAAAQNVKTESLGRQTIAGLPADGTRTTVIVPAGQMGNEQPMQIVSEMWYSPDLQTTVLSKHSDPRDGETVFRLVDISRSEPPASLFQPPSDYQVSEAGGDAGHGMPQRKE
;
A
#
# COMPACT_ATOMS: atom_id res chain seq x y z
N MET A 1 0.32 10.74 3.34
CA MET A 1 -0.90 11.27 4.01
C MET A 1 -1.24 10.31 5.14
N PRO A 2 -1.59 10.78 6.35
CA PRO A 2 -2.01 9.90 7.44
C PRO A 2 -3.27 9.15 6.99
N ARG A 3 -3.29 7.83 7.15
CA ARG A 3 -4.48 7.02 6.88
C ARG A 3 -5.59 7.49 7.83
N ARG A 4 -6.73 7.87 7.27
CA ARG A 4 -7.91 8.25 8.07
C ARG A 4 -8.36 7.02 8.87
N VAL A 5 -8.40 7.15 10.20
CA VAL A 5 -8.95 6.11 11.07
C VAL A 5 -10.45 6.04 10.85
N VAL A 6 -10.96 4.85 10.56
CA VAL A 6 -12.40 4.59 10.37
C VAL A 6 -12.95 4.01 11.67
N LYS A 7 -13.85 4.73 12.32
CA LYS A 7 -14.53 4.31 13.55
C LYS A 7 -15.98 3.92 13.29
N ASN A 8 -16.57 3.16 14.20
CA ASN A 8 -17.99 2.76 14.18
C ASN A 8 -18.42 1.99 12.92
N ALA A 9 -17.50 1.27 12.32
CA ALA A 9 -17.76 0.41 11.19
C ALA A 9 -16.99 -0.91 11.32
N PRO A 10 -17.30 -1.73 12.37
CA PRO A 10 -16.62 -2.99 12.59
C PRO A 10 -16.97 -4.00 11.50
N TYR A 11 -16.02 -4.84 11.17
CA TYR A 11 -16.24 -5.99 10.30
C TYR A 11 -15.09 -6.97 10.33
N SER A 12 -15.38 -8.20 9.90
CA SER A 12 -14.39 -9.17 9.48
C SER A 12 -14.72 -9.68 8.08
N ALA A 13 -13.70 -10.01 7.29
CA ALA A 13 -13.89 -10.53 5.94
C ALA A 13 -12.68 -11.35 5.49
N GLY A 14 -12.91 -12.26 4.55
CA GLY A 14 -11.87 -12.78 3.69
C GLY A 14 -11.53 -11.76 2.60
N MET A 15 -10.27 -11.69 2.22
CA MET A 15 -9.78 -10.93 1.07
C MET A 15 -9.26 -11.90 0.04
N VAL A 16 -9.74 -11.79 -1.20
CA VAL A 16 -9.28 -12.60 -2.32
C VAL A 16 -8.75 -11.66 -3.40
N THR A 17 -7.52 -11.88 -3.80
CA THR A 17 -6.91 -11.17 -4.93
C THR A 17 -6.56 -12.19 -6.02
N GLU A 18 -7.12 -12.01 -7.19
CA GLU A 18 -6.84 -12.82 -8.37
C GLU A 18 -6.11 -11.96 -9.40
N THR A 19 -4.96 -12.42 -9.86
CA THR A 19 -4.21 -11.80 -10.94
C THR A 19 -4.17 -12.76 -12.13
N THR A 20 -4.53 -12.27 -13.31
CA THR A 20 -4.49 -13.03 -14.57
C THR A 20 -3.63 -12.28 -15.56
N GLN A 21 -2.56 -12.90 -16.02
CA GLN A 21 -1.67 -12.40 -17.06
C GLN A 21 -1.79 -13.29 -18.31
N VAL A 22 -1.90 -12.68 -19.47
CA VAL A 22 -1.89 -13.38 -20.76
C VAL A 22 -0.53 -13.15 -21.39
N LEU A 23 0.18 -14.25 -21.69
CA LEU A 23 1.49 -14.23 -22.34
C LEU A 23 1.35 -14.09 -23.86
N ALA A 24 2.43 -13.73 -24.53
CA ALA A 24 2.44 -13.52 -25.99
C ALA A 24 2.06 -14.77 -26.80
N ASP A 25 2.28 -15.96 -26.24
CA ASP A 25 1.89 -17.25 -26.83
C ASP A 25 0.41 -17.63 -26.57
N GLY A 26 -0.35 -16.74 -25.90
CA GLY A 26 -1.74 -16.97 -25.50
C GLY A 26 -1.91 -17.75 -24.20
N ASN A 27 -0.82 -18.21 -23.58
CA ASN A 27 -0.89 -18.87 -22.28
C ASN A 27 -1.34 -17.89 -21.19
N ARG A 28 -2.02 -18.40 -20.14
CA ARG A 28 -2.55 -17.60 -19.04
C ARG A 28 -1.93 -18.03 -17.72
N ILE A 29 -1.32 -17.08 -17.03
CA ILE A 29 -0.86 -17.25 -15.66
C ILE A 29 -1.95 -16.69 -14.75
N ARG A 30 -2.52 -17.54 -13.88
CA ARG A 30 -3.47 -17.12 -12.86
C ARG A 30 -2.87 -17.35 -11.48
N ARG A 31 -2.92 -16.32 -10.65
CA ARG A 31 -2.48 -16.37 -9.25
C ARG A 31 -3.62 -15.92 -8.36
N THR A 32 -3.85 -16.64 -7.28
CA THR A 32 -4.84 -16.27 -6.26
C THR A 32 -4.13 -16.16 -4.93
N THR A 33 -4.30 -15.02 -4.27
CA THR A 33 -3.84 -14.78 -2.89
C THR A 33 -5.05 -14.55 -2.00
N THR A 34 -4.99 -15.12 -0.79
CA THR A 34 -6.03 -14.96 0.21
C THR A 34 -5.47 -14.34 1.48
N ALA A 35 -6.28 -13.53 2.12
CA ALA A 35 -5.96 -12.93 3.41
C ALA A 35 -7.24 -12.78 4.24
N ARG A 36 -7.12 -12.42 5.52
CA ARG A 36 -8.24 -12.07 6.39
C ARG A 36 -8.04 -10.68 6.96
N ILE A 37 -9.12 -9.95 7.06
CA ILE A 37 -9.12 -8.62 7.67
C ILE A 37 -10.16 -8.55 8.79
N PHE A 38 -9.78 -7.89 9.87
CA PHE A 38 -10.65 -7.58 11.00
C PHE A 38 -10.49 -6.10 11.32
N ARG A 39 -11.58 -5.42 11.54
CA ARG A 39 -11.60 -4.03 12.03
C ARG A 39 -12.65 -3.92 13.11
N ASP A 40 -12.30 -3.32 14.22
CA ASP A 40 -13.24 -3.03 15.30
C ASP A 40 -13.86 -1.62 15.21
N SER A 41 -14.76 -1.33 16.13
CA SER A 41 -15.44 -0.04 16.21
C SER A 41 -14.52 1.14 16.59
N GLU A 42 -13.36 0.87 17.21
CA GLU A 42 -12.35 1.89 17.52
C GLU A 42 -11.42 2.19 16.35
N GLY A 43 -11.48 1.37 15.28
CA GLY A 43 -10.69 1.52 14.08
C GLY A 43 -9.34 0.79 14.16
N ARG A 44 -9.15 -0.12 15.12
CA ARG A 44 -8.03 -1.06 15.12
C ARG A 44 -8.22 -2.04 13.97
N VAL A 45 -7.15 -2.39 13.30
CA VAL A 45 -7.17 -3.28 12.14
C VAL A 45 -6.16 -4.40 12.32
N ARG A 46 -6.61 -5.63 12.10
CA ARG A 46 -5.76 -6.81 11.97
C ARG A 46 -5.85 -7.35 10.56
N ASN A 47 -4.72 -7.63 9.95
CA ASN A 47 -4.62 -8.21 8.62
C ASN A 47 -3.75 -9.48 8.70
N GLU A 48 -4.31 -10.61 8.33
CA GLU A 48 -3.64 -11.91 8.31
C GLU A 48 -3.40 -12.30 6.84
N GLN A 49 -2.15 -12.39 6.44
CA GLN A 49 -1.76 -12.76 5.08
C GLN A 49 -1.19 -14.17 5.07
N SER A 50 -1.76 -15.02 4.22
CA SER A 50 -1.15 -16.30 3.90
C SER A 50 -0.16 -16.12 2.76
N LEU A 51 1.07 -16.51 2.96
CA LEU A 51 2.12 -16.51 1.93
C LEU A 51 2.18 -17.85 1.18
N ALA A 52 1.21 -18.74 1.43
CA ALA A 52 1.03 -19.96 0.66
C ALA A 52 0.89 -19.63 -0.84
N GLY A 53 1.79 -20.14 -1.65
CA GLY A 53 1.90 -19.81 -3.09
C GLY A 53 3.23 -19.15 -3.47
N LEU A 54 4.00 -18.67 -2.49
CA LEU A 54 5.41 -18.29 -2.68
C LEU A 54 6.38 -19.44 -2.42
N ASP A 55 5.89 -20.56 -1.90
CA ASP A 55 6.70 -21.76 -1.57
C ASP A 55 7.49 -22.27 -2.76
N ALA A 56 6.98 -22.12 -3.99
CA ALA A 56 7.70 -22.48 -5.21
C ALA A 56 8.92 -21.59 -5.50
N LEU A 57 8.95 -20.36 -4.95
CA LEU A 57 10.03 -19.38 -5.15
C LEU A 57 11.01 -19.34 -3.97
N ALA A 58 10.59 -19.81 -2.80
CA ALA A 58 11.38 -19.80 -1.58
C ALA A 58 11.11 -21.08 -0.73
N PRO A 59 11.53 -22.28 -1.19
CA PRO A 59 11.18 -23.54 -0.56
C PRO A 59 11.74 -23.74 0.86
N HIS A 60 12.60 -22.85 1.33
CA HIS A 60 13.21 -22.89 2.66
C HIS A 60 12.75 -21.76 3.59
N ALA A 61 11.94 -20.84 3.10
CA ALA A 61 11.36 -19.80 3.95
C ALA A 61 10.07 -20.33 4.59
N ASN A 62 10.06 -20.46 5.91
CA ASN A 62 8.87 -20.85 6.67
C ASN A 62 7.86 -19.68 6.74
N LEU A 63 7.45 -19.20 5.54
CA LEU A 63 6.63 -18.00 5.36
C LEU A 63 5.13 -18.33 5.42
N GLN A 64 4.69 -19.09 6.43
CA GLN A 64 3.31 -19.61 6.43
C GLN A 64 2.24 -18.54 6.67
N GLN A 65 2.48 -17.61 7.57
CA GLN A 65 1.50 -16.56 7.87
C GLN A 65 2.17 -15.36 8.54
N VAL A 66 1.87 -14.16 8.03
CA VAL A 66 2.26 -12.89 8.65
C VAL A 66 1.01 -12.14 9.05
N VAL A 67 1.02 -11.61 10.27
CA VAL A 67 -0.11 -10.83 10.82
C VAL A 67 0.36 -9.42 11.12
N PHE A 68 -0.38 -8.44 10.62
CA PHE A 68 -0.18 -7.03 10.92
C PHE A 68 -1.33 -6.51 11.76
N ILE A 69 -1.02 -5.89 12.88
CA ILE A 69 -1.99 -5.20 13.73
C ILE A 69 -1.66 -3.72 13.72
N ASN A 70 -2.66 -2.92 13.40
CA ASN A 70 -2.59 -1.47 13.44
C ASN A 70 -3.53 -0.97 14.52
N ASP A 71 -2.99 -0.39 15.58
CA ASP A 71 -3.76 0.18 16.68
C ASP A 71 -3.61 1.71 16.72
N PRO A 72 -4.58 2.44 16.14
CA PRO A 72 -4.56 3.90 16.13
C PRO A 72 -4.91 4.49 17.50
N VAL A 73 -5.48 3.71 18.43
CA VAL A 73 -5.84 4.16 19.78
C VAL A 73 -4.58 4.24 20.63
N ALA A 74 -3.78 3.16 20.62
CA ALA A 74 -2.50 3.11 21.32
C ALA A 74 -1.37 3.79 20.54
N GLY A 75 -1.55 4.09 19.25
CA GLY A 75 -0.51 4.67 18.37
C GLY A 75 0.61 3.69 18.06
N VAL A 76 0.30 2.40 17.95
CA VAL A 76 1.28 1.34 17.71
C VAL A 76 0.89 0.44 16.55
N ASN A 77 1.90 -0.19 15.96
CA ASN A 77 1.73 -1.29 15.01
C ASN A 77 2.50 -2.49 15.52
N TYR A 78 1.97 -3.67 15.19
CA TYR A 78 2.66 -4.92 15.41
C TYR A 78 2.78 -5.68 14.09
N ALA A 79 3.94 -6.27 13.84
CA ALA A 79 4.15 -7.28 12.82
C ALA A 79 4.47 -8.61 13.53
N LEU A 80 3.61 -9.60 13.35
CA LEU A 80 3.72 -10.90 14.01
C LEU A 80 4.22 -11.94 13.01
N ASN A 81 5.25 -12.68 13.41
CA ASN A 81 5.64 -13.94 12.77
C ASN A 81 4.99 -15.10 13.55
N VAL A 82 4.02 -15.75 12.91
CA VAL A 82 3.24 -16.82 13.57
C VAL A 82 4.08 -18.04 13.80
N SER A 83 5.00 -18.38 12.90
CA SER A 83 5.85 -19.56 13.00
C SER A 83 6.87 -19.46 14.13
N GLU A 84 7.43 -18.28 14.36
CA GLU A 84 8.45 -18.02 15.37
C GLU A 84 7.87 -17.51 16.69
N LYS A 85 6.56 -17.23 16.72
CA LYS A 85 5.88 -16.59 17.86
C LYS A 85 6.58 -15.30 18.31
N THR A 86 7.00 -14.50 17.34
CA THR A 86 7.63 -13.20 17.59
C THR A 86 6.73 -12.07 17.10
N ALA A 87 6.80 -10.93 17.78
CA ALA A 87 6.09 -9.73 17.40
C ALA A 87 7.02 -8.52 17.45
N THR A 88 7.11 -7.78 16.37
CA THR A 88 7.84 -6.51 16.32
C THR A 88 6.85 -5.38 16.50
N LYS A 89 7.03 -4.59 17.55
CA LYS A 89 6.22 -3.42 17.85
C LYS A 89 6.91 -2.16 17.32
N SER A 90 6.18 -1.32 16.63
CA SER A 90 6.61 0.01 16.22
C SER A 90 5.60 1.06 16.68
N THR A 91 6.08 2.20 17.16
CA THR A 91 5.23 3.33 17.54
C THR A 91 5.11 4.29 16.36
N TRP A 92 3.94 4.88 16.17
CA TRP A 92 3.82 5.99 15.25
C TRP A 92 4.54 7.18 15.87
N ALA A 93 5.58 7.66 15.24
CA ALA A 93 6.13 8.95 15.59
C ALA A 93 5.00 9.98 15.38
N ARG A 94 4.37 10.38 16.46
CA ARG A 94 3.38 11.46 16.49
C ARG A 94 4.13 12.69 16.01
N GLY A 95 4.04 13.01 14.69
CA GLY A 95 4.51 14.21 14.03
C GLY A 95 5.58 15.06 14.76
N GLY A 96 6.63 14.44 15.26
CA GLY A 96 7.81 15.14 15.70
C GLY A 96 8.62 15.46 14.45
N ARG A 97 8.77 16.75 14.12
CA ARG A 97 9.87 17.27 13.32
C ARG A 97 11.18 16.95 14.06
N GLY A 98 11.61 15.72 13.92
CA GLY A 98 12.92 15.23 14.28
C GLY A 98 13.62 14.82 13.01
N ALA A 99 13.67 15.72 12.03
CA ALA A 99 14.75 15.69 11.08
C ALA A 99 16.01 15.85 11.93
N SER A 100 16.82 14.82 12.01
CA SER A 100 18.22 14.92 12.31
C SER A 100 18.81 15.97 11.36
N GLN A 101 18.79 17.24 11.80
CA GLN A 101 19.68 18.24 11.27
C GLN A 101 21.07 17.80 11.71
N GLN A 102 21.71 16.95 10.91
CA GLN A 102 23.15 16.92 10.90
C GLN A 102 23.58 18.35 10.53
N PRO A 103 24.43 19.01 11.33
CA PRO A 103 25.00 20.28 10.93
C PRO A 103 25.77 20.04 9.64
N MET A 104 25.33 20.60 8.55
CA MET A 104 26.12 20.69 7.34
C MET A 104 27.38 21.49 7.70
N PRO A 105 28.57 21.01 7.34
CA PRO A 105 29.78 21.81 7.49
C PRO A 105 29.62 23.09 6.69
N ASP A 106 29.91 24.20 7.35
CA ASP A 106 29.90 25.56 6.85
C ASP A 106 30.69 25.64 5.54
N ARG A 107 29.99 25.62 4.41
CA ARG A 107 30.58 25.95 3.11
C ARG A 107 30.56 27.45 2.98
N GLY A 108 31.73 28.04 3.13
CA GLY A 108 32.01 29.44 3.04
C GLY A 108 31.22 30.22 2.00
N ALA A 109 30.84 31.42 2.40
CA ALA A 109 30.04 32.37 1.64
C ALA A 109 30.58 32.52 0.21
N ALA A 110 29.79 32.13 -0.77
CA ALA A 110 29.98 32.48 -2.18
C ALA A 110 29.63 33.97 -2.37
N PRO A 111 30.45 34.77 -3.08
CA PRO A 111 30.17 36.18 -3.31
C PRO A 111 28.89 36.40 -4.10
N ARG A 112 28.11 37.40 -3.67
CA ARG A 112 26.97 37.95 -4.38
C ARG A 112 27.42 38.45 -5.76
N ARG A 113 26.95 37.81 -6.82
CA ARG A 113 27.13 38.28 -8.19
C ARG A 113 26.10 39.37 -8.43
N GLY A 114 26.61 40.61 -8.48
CA GLY A 114 25.89 41.74 -9.03
C GLY A 114 25.81 41.66 -10.55
N ASP A 115 24.75 42.24 -11.07
CA ASP A 115 24.52 42.76 -12.41
C ASP A 115 25.36 42.20 -13.57
N ALA A 116 24.71 41.41 -14.40
CA ALA A 116 25.13 41.17 -15.79
C ALA A 116 23.98 41.47 -16.76
N PRO A 117 24.27 42.14 -17.87
CA PRO A 117 23.26 42.69 -18.76
C PRO A 117 22.63 41.62 -19.68
N ASN A 118 21.43 41.96 -20.16
CA ASN A 118 20.62 41.30 -21.14
C ASN A 118 21.39 40.55 -22.25
N GLY A 119 21.43 39.23 -22.21
CA GLY A 119 21.75 38.37 -23.33
C GLY A 119 20.50 37.57 -23.72
N PRO A 120 20.31 37.25 -25.01
CA PRO A 120 19.16 36.48 -25.45
C PRO A 120 19.19 35.06 -24.86
N PRO A 121 18.02 34.45 -24.51
CA PRO A 121 17.96 33.12 -23.94
C PRO A 121 18.44 32.08 -24.98
N PRO A 122 19.12 31.01 -24.55
CA PRO A 122 19.55 29.95 -25.45
C PRO A 122 18.35 29.18 -26.01
N PRO A 123 18.37 28.77 -27.28
CA PRO A 123 17.34 27.95 -27.87
C PRO A 123 17.54 26.51 -27.39
N GLY A 124 16.64 26.00 -26.60
CA GLY A 124 16.67 24.58 -26.20
C GLY A 124 15.94 24.29 -24.88
N GLY A 125 14.77 23.67 -25.02
CA GLY A 125 14.26 22.80 -23.95
C GLY A 125 13.22 23.36 -23.00
N ARG A 126 12.12 23.92 -23.50
CA ARG A 126 10.85 23.89 -22.74
C ARG A 126 10.17 22.53 -22.94
N PHE A 127 10.59 21.54 -22.19
CA PHE A 127 9.68 20.43 -21.85
C PHE A 127 8.85 20.85 -20.62
N GLY A 128 8.09 21.90 -20.79
CA GLY A 128 7.00 22.26 -19.92
C GLY A 128 5.82 21.33 -20.22
N ARG A 129 5.80 20.16 -19.62
CA ARG A 129 4.60 19.34 -19.55
C ARG A 129 3.64 20.06 -18.60
N GLY A 130 2.74 20.88 -19.14
CA GLY A 130 1.70 21.55 -18.39
C GLY A 130 0.84 20.50 -17.66
N PRO A 131 0.32 20.80 -16.46
CA PRO A 131 -0.57 19.92 -15.70
C PRO A 131 -1.83 19.50 -16.47
N ASP A 132 -2.21 20.25 -17.51
CA ASP A 132 -3.42 19.99 -18.29
C ASP A 132 -3.32 18.80 -19.26
N ALA A 133 -2.14 18.45 -19.75
CA ALA A 133 -1.97 17.32 -20.68
C ALA A 133 -2.15 15.96 -19.98
N ALA A 134 -1.87 15.87 -18.69
CA ALA A 134 -2.09 14.66 -17.91
C ALA A 134 -3.57 14.47 -17.55
N ALA A 135 -4.32 15.56 -17.38
CA ALA A 135 -5.74 15.53 -17.04
C ALA A 135 -6.63 15.12 -18.24
N GLN A 136 -6.21 15.42 -19.47
CA GLN A 136 -6.97 15.12 -20.70
C GLN A 136 -7.04 13.61 -21.02
N ASN A 137 -6.14 12.81 -20.44
CA ASN A 137 -6.06 11.37 -20.69
C ASN A 137 -6.74 10.52 -19.61
N VAL A 138 -7.38 11.14 -18.63
CA VAL A 138 -8.06 10.45 -17.52
C VAL A 138 -9.56 10.74 -17.59
N LYS A 139 -10.35 9.68 -17.78
CA LYS A 139 -11.81 9.74 -17.71
C LYS A 139 -12.26 9.02 -16.45
N THR A 140 -13.08 9.68 -15.63
CA THR A 140 -13.72 9.07 -14.46
C THR A 140 -15.23 9.10 -14.64
N GLU A 141 -15.88 7.96 -14.41
CA GLU A 141 -17.32 7.82 -14.54
C GLU A 141 -17.92 7.05 -13.36
N SER A 142 -19.12 7.42 -12.95
CA SER A 142 -19.87 6.68 -11.94
C SER A 142 -20.55 5.48 -12.58
N LEU A 143 -20.40 4.31 -11.93
CA LEU A 143 -21.10 3.07 -12.32
C LEU A 143 -22.43 2.90 -11.55
N GLY A 144 -22.81 3.91 -10.74
CA GLY A 144 -23.99 3.86 -9.89
C GLY A 144 -23.79 3.01 -8.66
N ARG A 145 -24.92 2.65 -8.03
CA ARG A 145 -24.96 1.83 -6.82
C ARG A 145 -25.38 0.40 -7.15
N GLN A 146 -24.67 -0.58 -6.61
CA GLN A 146 -24.97 -2.00 -6.73
C GLN A 146 -24.78 -2.71 -5.39
N THR A 147 -25.33 -3.90 -5.26
CA THR A 147 -25.09 -4.78 -4.11
C THR A 147 -23.91 -5.69 -4.42
N ILE A 148 -22.81 -5.53 -3.67
CA ILE A 148 -21.59 -6.34 -3.78
C ILE A 148 -21.40 -7.09 -2.48
N ALA A 149 -21.29 -8.42 -2.54
CA ALA A 149 -21.15 -9.28 -1.36
C ALA A 149 -22.18 -8.99 -0.24
N GLY A 150 -23.42 -8.69 -0.63
CA GLY A 150 -24.51 -8.37 0.29
C GLY A 150 -24.54 -6.95 0.83
N LEU A 151 -23.65 -6.06 0.38
CA LEU A 151 -23.54 -4.69 0.83
C LEU A 151 -23.82 -3.70 -0.31
N PRO A 152 -24.51 -2.57 -0.02
CA PRO A 152 -24.59 -1.47 -0.98
C PRO A 152 -23.19 -0.90 -1.21
N ALA A 153 -22.83 -0.72 -2.47
CA ALA A 153 -21.55 -0.17 -2.87
C ALA A 153 -21.71 0.80 -4.04
N ASP A 154 -21.00 1.90 -4.00
CA ASP A 154 -20.95 2.90 -5.07
C ASP A 154 -19.75 2.61 -5.96
N GLY A 155 -20.02 2.46 -7.27
CA GLY A 155 -19.04 2.10 -8.27
C GLY A 155 -18.46 3.32 -8.98
N THR A 156 -17.16 3.30 -9.20
CA THR A 156 -16.44 4.30 -9.98
C THR A 156 -15.49 3.59 -10.94
N ARG A 157 -15.47 4.00 -12.22
CA ARG A 157 -14.50 3.56 -13.21
C ARG A 157 -13.61 4.73 -13.58
N THR A 158 -12.31 4.49 -13.58
CA THR A 158 -11.31 5.42 -14.10
C THR A 158 -10.60 4.78 -15.28
N THR A 159 -10.62 5.44 -16.42
CA THR A 159 -9.91 5.03 -17.63
C THR A 159 -8.79 6.02 -17.89
N VAL A 160 -7.57 5.52 -18.00
CA VAL A 160 -6.39 6.28 -18.39
C VAL A 160 -6.00 5.87 -19.80
N ILE A 161 -5.95 6.83 -20.73
CA ILE A 161 -5.48 6.61 -22.10
C ILE A 161 -4.01 6.99 -22.15
N VAL A 162 -3.16 6.03 -22.51
CA VAL A 162 -1.74 6.26 -22.78
C VAL A 162 -1.57 6.43 -24.29
N PRO A 163 -1.29 7.64 -24.80
CA PRO A 163 -1.12 7.89 -26.24
C PRO A 163 0.03 7.06 -26.83
N ALA A 164 -0.02 6.83 -28.15
CA ALA A 164 1.07 6.21 -28.86
C ALA A 164 2.39 6.97 -28.66
N GLY A 165 3.48 6.26 -28.48
CA GLY A 165 4.83 6.79 -28.28
C GLY A 165 5.12 7.33 -26.89
N GLN A 166 4.13 7.47 -25.99
CA GLN A 166 4.34 8.06 -24.66
C GLN A 166 5.21 7.19 -23.75
N MET A 167 5.11 5.87 -23.90
CA MET A 167 5.89 4.87 -23.14
C MET A 167 6.62 3.88 -24.08
N GLY A 168 6.84 4.26 -25.34
CA GLY A 168 7.39 3.38 -26.37
C GLY A 168 6.35 2.47 -27.04
N ASN A 169 5.08 2.64 -26.72
CA ASN A 169 3.96 1.93 -27.31
C ASN A 169 3.66 2.45 -28.73
N GLU A 170 3.45 1.55 -29.68
CA GLU A 170 3.14 1.91 -31.08
C GLU A 170 1.69 2.42 -31.22
N GLN A 171 0.77 1.90 -30.40
CA GLN A 171 -0.64 2.27 -30.42
C GLN A 171 -1.09 2.76 -29.04
N PRO A 172 -2.16 3.58 -28.97
CA PRO A 172 -2.72 3.99 -27.70
C PRO A 172 -3.15 2.78 -26.85
N MET A 173 -2.90 2.84 -25.54
CA MET A 173 -3.34 1.83 -24.58
C MET A 173 -4.34 2.41 -23.59
N GLN A 174 -5.26 1.59 -23.12
CA GLN A 174 -6.20 1.94 -22.06
C GLN A 174 -5.90 1.14 -20.79
N ILE A 175 -5.74 1.86 -19.69
CA ILE A 175 -5.65 1.28 -18.35
C ILE A 175 -6.98 1.59 -17.67
N VAL A 176 -7.68 0.54 -17.21
CA VAL A 176 -9.01 0.66 -16.62
C VAL A 176 -8.95 0.21 -15.17
N SER A 177 -9.48 1.06 -14.28
CA SER A 177 -9.63 0.75 -12.86
C SER A 177 -11.10 0.93 -12.46
N GLU A 178 -11.69 -0.10 -11.89
CA GLU A 178 -13.02 -0.04 -11.30
C GLU A 178 -12.88 -0.24 -9.79
N MET A 179 -13.64 0.52 -9.03
CA MET A 179 -13.65 0.46 -7.57
C MET A 179 -15.09 0.56 -7.07
N TRP A 180 -15.45 -0.36 -6.20
CA TRP A 180 -16.74 -0.41 -5.54
C TRP A 180 -16.53 -0.19 -4.03
N TYR A 181 -17.00 0.96 -3.56
CA TYR A 181 -16.84 1.42 -2.19
C TYR A 181 -18.13 1.24 -1.42
N SER A 182 -18.08 0.53 -0.30
CA SER A 182 -19.22 0.43 0.62
C SER A 182 -19.20 1.59 1.62
N PRO A 183 -20.22 2.46 1.61
CA PRO A 183 -20.36 3.52 2.63
C PRO A 183 -20.61 2.95 4.03
N ASP A 184 -21.26 1.79 4.14
CA ASP A 184 -21.53 1.13 5.42
C ASP A 184 -20.24 0.68 6.11
N LEU A 185 -19.35 0.05 5.35
CA LEU A 185 -18.06 -0.39 5.86
C LEU A 185 -16.96 0.68 5.72
N GLN A 186 -17.23 1.77 5.02
CA GLN A 186 -16.24 2.80 4.68
C GLN A 186 -14.94 2.18 4.12
N THR A 187 -15.09 1.21 3.21
CA THR A 187 -13.97 0.53 2.56
C THR A 187 -14.33 0.04 1.16
N THR A 188 -13.33 -0.24 0.36
CA THR A 188 -13.51 -0.88 -0.96
C THR A 188 -13.83 -2.36 -0.75
N VAL A 189 -14.92 -2.83 -1.36
CA VAL A 189 -15.38 -4.22 -1.28
C VAL A 189 -15.05 -5.02 -2.53
N LEU A 190 -14.87 -4.33 -3.66
CA LEU A 190 -14.42 -4.91 -4.92
C LEU A 190 -13.59 -3.88 -5.68
N SER A 191 -12.47 -4.29 -6.24
CA SER A 191 -11.76 -3.51 -7.24
C SER A 191 -11.26 -4.41 -8.37
N LYS A 192 -11.25 -3.83 -9.58
CA LYS A 192 -10.75 -4.47 -10.78
C LYS A 192 -9.79 -3.49 -11.46
N HIS A 193 -8.60 -3.95 -11.77
CA HIS A 193 -7.59 -3.20 -12.49
C HIS A 193 -7.16 -3.99 -13.72
N SER A 194 -7.21 -3.36 -14.88
CA SER A 194 -6.81 -3.96 -16.16
C SER A 194 -5.79 -3.07 -16.84
N ASP A 195 -4.61 -3.61 -17.03
CA ASP A 195 -3.50 -2.98 -17.74
C ASP A 195 -3.03 -3.95 -18.85
N PRO A 196 -3.00 -3.54 -20.13
CA PRO A 196 -2.55 -4.40 -21.22
C PRO A 196 -1.15 -4.97 -21.05
N ARG A 197 -0.31 -4.35 -20.22
CA ARG A 197 1.08 -4.78 -19.96
C ARG A 197 1.19 -5.85 -18.87
N ASP A 198 0.34 -5.74 -17.86
CA ASP A 198 0.43 -6.53 -16.63
C ASP A 198 -0.72 -7.54 -16.49
N GLY A 199 -1.79 -7.35 -17.28
CA GLY A 199 -3.00 -8.17 -17.23
C GLY A 199 -4.09 -7.59 -16.33
N GLU A 200 -4.87 -8.46 -15.71
CA GLU A 200 -6.01 -8.09 -14.88
C GLU A 200 -5.78 -8.52 -13.43
N THR A 201 -6.06 -7.61 -12.50
CA THR A 201 -6.09 -7.90 -11.06
C THR A 201 -7.47 -7.58 -10.52
N VAL A 202 -8.08 -8.55 -9.84
CA VAL A 202 -9.38 -8.43 -9.18
C VAL A 202 -9.20 -8.66 -7.69
N PHE A 203 -9.56 -7.68 -6.89
CA PHE A 203 -9.65 -7.79 -5.43
C PHE A 203 -11.11 -7.81 -5.01
N ARG A 204 -11.47 -8.68 -4.06
CA ARG A 204 -12.81 -8.71 -3.48
C ARG A 204 -12.79 -9.11 -2.01
N LEU A 205 -13.71 -8.56 -1.25
CA LEU A 205 -14.06 -9.05 0.08
C LEU A 205 -15.10 -10.18 -0.05
N VAL A 206 -14.94 -11.21 0.75
CA VAL A 206 -15.83 -12.37 0.84
C VAL A 206 -16.16 -12.66 2.31
N ASP A 207 -17.23 -13.37 2.57
CA ASP A 207 -17.63 -13.81 3.92
C ASP A 207 -17.66 -12.66 4.94
N ILE A 208 -18.27 -11.55 4.54
CA ILE A 208 -18.29 -10.33 5.32
C ILE A 208 -19.24 -10.50 6.52
N SER A 209 -18.70 -10.34 7.72
CA SER A 209 -19.45 -10.22 8.98
C SER A 209 -19.32 -8.81 9.53
N ARG A 210 -20.44 -8.21 9.95
CA ARG A 210 -20.48 -6.87 10.56
C ARG A 210 -20.48 -6.92 12.10
N SER A 211 -20.28 -8.10 12.67
CA SER A 211 -20.15 -8.28 14.11
C SER A 211 -18.84 -7.66 14.61
N GLU A 212 -18.85 -7.16 15.84
CA GLU A 212 -17.65 -6.64 16.50
C GLU A 212 -16.63 -7.77 16.69
N PRO A 213 -15.43 -7.67 16.14
CA PRO A 213 -14.39 -8.67 16.39
C PRO A 213 -13.88 -8.61 17.83
N PRO A 214 -13.51 -9.77 18.43
CA PRO A 214 -12.96 -9.79 19.79
C PRO A 214 -11.73 -8.88 19.94
N ALA A 215 -11.67 -8.13 21.04
CA ALA A 215 -10.57 -7.18 21.30
C ALA A 215 -9.19 -7.87 21.39
N SER A 216 -9.14 -9.15 21.76
CA SER A 216 -7.92 -9.95 21.80
C SER A 216 -7.24 -10.12 20.44
N LEU A 217 -7.97 -9.96 19.34
CA LEU A 217 -7.39 -10.03 18.00
C LEU A 217 -6.44 -8.86 17.71
N PHE A 218 -6.58 -7.75 18.41
CA PHE A 218 -5.80 -6.51 18.16
C PHE A 218 -4.60 -6.37 19.09
N GLN A 219 -4.18 -7.48 19.72
CA GLN A 219 -2.99 -7.56 20.56
C GLN A 219 -2.17 -8.80 20.17
N PRO A 220 -0.84 -8.78 20.34
CA PRO A 220 -0.03 -9.98 20.22
C PRO A 220 -0.50 -11.01 21.24
N PRO A 221 -0.61 -12.32 20.89
CA PRO A 221 -0.89 -13.37 21.85
C PRO A 221 0.16 -13.40 22.97
N SER A 222 -0.24 -13.86 24.17
CA SER A 222 0.63 -13.85 25.37
C SER A 222 1.85 -14.75 25.27
N ASP A 223 1.86 -15.69 24.34
CA ASP A 223 2.96 -16.61 24.07
C ASP A 223 3.96 -16.08 23.01
N TYR A 224 3.79 -14.81 22.59
CA TYR A 224 4.69 -14.15 21.63
C TYR A 224 5.75 -13.33 22.37
N GLN A 225 6.99 -13.41 21.86
CA GLN A 225 8.07 -12.51 22.27
C GLN A 225 7.92 -11.18 21.52
N VAL A 226 7.71 -10.09 22.27
CA VAL A 226 7.55 -8.75 21.70
C VAL A 226 8.86 -7.99 21.77
N SER A 227 9.35 -7.51 20.64
CA SER A 227 10.52 -6.62 20.52
C SER A 227 10.10 -5.26 19.95
N GLU A 228 10.79 -4.18 20.34
CA GLU A 228 10.60 -2.84 19.76
C GLU A 228 11.38 -2.73 18.44
N ALA A 229 10.74 -2.16 17.40
CA ALA A 229 11.42 -1.84 16.15
C ALA A 229 12.42 -0.69 16.40
N GLY A 230 13.72 -0.93 16.20
CA GLY A 230 14.78 0.04 16.45
C GLY A 230 15.51 -0.10 17.81
N GLY A 231 15.19 -1.14 18.58
CA GLY A 231 16.00 -1.55 19.72
C GLY A 231 17.35 -2.09 19.22
N ASP A 232 18.39 -1.35 19.55
CA ASP A 232 19.80 -1.51 19.28
C ASP A 232 20.24 -2.99 19.30
N ALA A 233 20.62 -3.50 18.14
CA ALA A 233 21.49 -4.66 18.09
C ALA A 233 22.88 -4.17 18.57
N GLY A 234 23.03 -4.07 19.89
CA GLY A 234 24.31 -3.76 20.52
C GLY A 234 25.36 -4.72 20.00
N HIS A 235 26.14 -4.25 19.05
CA HIS A 235 27.41 -4.86 18.69
C HIS A 235 28.31 -4.78 19.92
N GLY A 236 28.22 -5.79 20.79
CA GLY A 236 29.25 -6.07 21.76
C GLY A 236 30.54 -6.34 21.00
N MET A 237 31.38 -5.32 20.84
CA MET A 237 32.76 -5.52 20.44
C MET A 237 33.46 -6.40 21.48
N PRO A 238 34.08 -7.52 21.11
CA PRO A 238 34.88 -8.28 22.02
C PRO A 238 36.10 -7.40 22.42
N GLN A 239 36.21 -7.05 23.70
CA GLN A 239 37.40 -6.42 24.23
C GLN A 239 38.59 -7.37 24.08
N ARG A 240 39.55 -6.98 23.27
CA ARG A 240 40.86 -7.61 23.15
C ARG A 240 41.58 -7.37 24.48
N LYS A 241 41.81 -8.41 25.25
CA LYS A 241 42.76 -8.38 26.39
C LYS A 241 44.16 -8.44 25.81
N GLU A 242 44.98 -7.48 26.22
CA GLU A 242 46.44 -7.51 26.12
C GLU A 242 47.00 -8.55 27.10
#